data_c2c54133a236ac51405cfeaad27587dd
#
_entry.id   c2c54133a236ac51405cfeaad27587dd
#
_cell.length_a   1.000
_cell.length_b   1.000
_cell.length_c   1.000
_cell.angle_alpha   90.00
_cell.angle_beta   90.00
_cell.angle_gamma   90.00
#
_symmetry.space_group_name_H-M   'P 1'
#
loop_
_entity.id
_entity.type
_entity.pdbx_description
1 polymer ?
#
loop_
_entity_poly.entity_id
_entity_poly.type
_entity_poly.pdbx_seq_one_letter_code
_entity_poly.pdbx_strand_id
1 'polypeptide(L)' 'MCLAEKKELEGIEDQILEAEKEALDIEAIFADPDFHQKHRAKTSELNKKLETSKQRSLSLYKRWEELENLRQASE' A
#
# COMPACT_ATOMS: atom_id res chain seq x y z
N MET A 1 24.79 0.06 -6.54
CA MET A 1 23.37 0.10 -6.99
C MET A 1 23.30 0.75 -8.36
N CYS A 2 22.62 0.13 -9.31
CA CYS A 2 22.50 0.69 -10.65
C CYS A 2 21.39 1.76 -10.72
N LEU A 3 21.38 2.54 -11.79
CA LEU A 3 20.43 3.63 -11.97
C LEU A 3 18.98 3.14 -11.97
N ALA A 4 18.71 1.99 -12.58
CA ALA A 4 17.38 1.41 -12.61
C ALA A 4 16.87 1.06 -11.22
N GLU A 5 17.73 0.54 -10.35
CA GLU A 5 17.37 0.21 -8.97
C GLU A 5 17.11 1.47 -8.14
N LYS A 6 17.88 2.53 -8.36
CA LYS A 6 17.65 3.82 -7.70
C LYS A 6 16.29 4.39 -8.07
N LYS A 7 15.93 4.34 -9.35
CA LYS A 7 14.63 4.80 -9.83
C LYS A 7 13.51 3.95 -9.28
N GLU A 8 13.71 2.65 -9.21
CA GLU A 8 12.73 1.74 -8.62
C GLU A 8 12.49 2.07 -7.15
N LEU A 9 13.57 2.31 -6.40
CA LEU A 9 13.48 2.67 -4.97
C LEU A 9 12.67 3.95 -4.76
N GLU A 10 12.95 4.98 -5.55
CA GLU A 10 12.21 6.24 -5.50
C GLU A 10 10.73 6.05 -5.83
N GLY A 11 10.43 5.27 -6.87
CA GLY A 11 9.06 5.00 -7.27
C GLY A 11 8.30 4.14 -6.27
N ILE A 12 8.98 3.19 -5.63
CA ILE A 12 8.37 2.32 -4.62
C ILE A 12 7.90 3.10 -3.41
N GLU A 13 8.65 4.09 -2.96
CA GLU A 13 8.24 4.93 -1.82
C GLU A 13 6.92 5.61 -2.09
N ASP A 14 6.74 6.17 -3.29
CA ASP A 14 5.49 6.78 -3.70
C ASP A 14 4.35 5.76 -3.78
N GLN A 15 4.64 4.57 -4.30
CA GLN A 15 3.64 3.50 -4.40
C GLN A 15 3.20 3.00 -3.03
N ILE A 16 4.11 2.92 -2.07
CA ILE A 16 3.80 2.55 -0.69
C ILE A 16 2.85 3.58 -0.08
N LEU A 17 3.14 4.86 -0.25
CA LEU A 17 2.28 5.93 0.25
C LEU A 17 0.88 5.86 -0.37
N GLU A 18 0.79 5.60 -1.67
CA GLU A 18 -0.50 5.43 -2.34
C GLU A 18 -1.29 4.25 -1.79
N ALA A 19 -0.63 3.11 -1.61
CA ALA A 19 -1.28 1.91 -1.08
C ALA A 19 -1.77 2.12 0.35
N GLU A 20 -0.96 2.78 1.19
CA GLU A 20 -1.33 3.10 2.56
C GLU A 20 -2.50 4.08 2.61
N LYS A 21 -2.48 5.10 1.76
CA LYS A 21 -3.56 6.08 1.66
C LYS A 21 -4.87 5.40 1.25
N GLU A 22 -4.81 4.52 0.26
CA GLU A 22 -5.96 3.77 -0.19
C GLU A 22 -6.56 2.93 0.93
N ALA A 23 -5.71 2.23 1.69
CA ALA A 23 -6.16 1.46 2.84
C ALA A 23 -6.80 2.35 3.91
N LEU A 24 -6.20 3.50 4.21
CA LEU A 24 -6.76 4.45 5.17
C LEU A 24 -8.11 5.01 4.72
N ASP A 25 -8.26 5.31 3.43
CA ASP A 25 -9.51 5.79 2.87
C ASP A 25 -10.62 4.75 3.04
N ILE A 26 -10.32 3.49 2.80
CA ILE A 26 -11.28 2.39 2.97
C ILE A 26 -11.62 2.22 4.46
N GLU A 27 -10.62 2.26 5.33
CA GLU A 27 -10.84 2.17 6.78
C GLU A 27 -11.71 3.32 7.29
N ALA A 28 -11.54 4.51 6.74
CA ALA A 28 -12.37 5.67 7.08
C ALA A 28 -13.83 5.44 6.70
N ILE A 29 -14.09 4.77 5.57
CA ILE A 29 -15.43 4.41 5.16
C ILE A 29 -16.07 3.45 6.18
N PHE A 30 -15.31 2.44 6.63
CA PHE A 30 -15.79 1.49 7.65
C PHE A 30 -16.04 2.16 9.00
N ALA A 31 -15.30 3.22 9.30
CA ALA A 31 -15.45 3.96 10.57
C ALA A 31 -16.65 4.91 10.59
N ASP A 32 -17.29 5.15 9.44
CA ASP A 32 -18.46 6.00 9.34
C ASP A 32 -19.61 5.39 10.15
N PRO A 33 -20.23 6.11 11.10
CA PRO A 33 -21.35 5.59 11.88
C PRO A 33 -22.57 5.21 11.03
N ASP A 34 -22.70 5.79 9.86
CA ASP A 34 -23.78 5.47 8.91
C ASP A 34 -23.37 4.41 7.89
N PHE A 35 -22.24 3.76 8.07
CA PHE A 35 -21.71 2.77 7.14
C PHE A 35 -22.73 1.68 6.75
N HIS A 36 -23.41 1.12 7.75
CA HIS A 36 -24.38 0.04 7.51
C HIS A 36 -25.56 0.48 6.66
N GLN A 37 -25.95 1.75 6.74
CA GLN A 37 -27.03 2.28 5.94
C GLN A 37 -26.57 2.64 4.52
N LYS A 38 -25.41 3.28 4.41
CA LYS A 38 -24.92 3.81 3.13
C LYS A 38 -24.20 2.77 2.27
N HIS A 39 -23.46 1.85 2.89
CA HIS A 39 -22.53 0.97 2.19
C HIS A 39 -22.72 -0.51 2.47
N ARG A 40 -23.87 -0.89 3.02
CA ARG A 40 -24.15 -2.27 3.40
C ARG A 40 -23.92 -3.26 2.25
N ALA A 41 -24.36 -2.91 1.06
CA ALA A 41 -24.22 -3.77 -0.13
C ALA A 41 -22.77 -3.83 -0.64
N LYS A 42 -21.92 -2.89 -0.22
CA LYS A 42 -20.54 -2.79 -0.68
C LYS A 42 -19.50 -3.31 0.31
N THR A 43 -19.94 -3.84 1.45
CA THR A 43 -19.03 -4.33 2.49
C THR A 43 -18.04 -5.35 1.95
N SER A 44 -18.52 -6.31 1.18
CA SER A 44 -17.69 -7.37 0.62
C SER A 44 -16.63 -6.82 -0.34
N GLU A 45 -17.02 -5.90 -1.22
CA GLU A 45 -16.11 -5.24 -2.15
C GLU A 45 -15.05 -4.41 -1.42
N LEU A 46 -15.48 -3.65 -0.41
CA LEU A 46 -14.58 -2.81 0.37
C LEU A 46 -13.57 -3.66 1.14
N ASN A 47 -14.00 -4.80 1.71
CA ASN A 47 -13.11 -5.73 2.38
C ASN A 47 -12.05 -6.28 1.42
N LYS A 48 -12.45 -6.64 0.21
CA LYS A 48 -11.51 -7.12 -0.81
C LYS A 48 -10.51 -6.06 -1.20
N LYS A 49 -10.97 -4.84 -1.40
CA LYS A 49 -10.09 -3.70 -1.74
C LYS A 49 -9.11 -3.43 -0.62
N LEU A 50 -9.57 -3.44 0.62
CA LEU A 50 -8.72 -3.22 1.79
C LEU A 50 -7.64 -4.30 1.87
N GLU A 51 -8.01 -5.55 1.74
CA GLU A 51 -7.08 -6.67 1.76
C GLU A 51 -6.06 -6.57 0.64
N THR A 52 -6.51 -6.25 -0.58
CA THR A 52 -5.63 -6.07 -1.73
C THR A 52 -4.64 -4.94 -1.50
N SER A 53 -5.10 -3.81 -0.96
CA SER A 53 -4.22 -2.67 -0.65
C SER A 53 -3.19 -3.03 0.41
N LYS A 54 -3.59 -3.77 1.44
CA LYS A 54 -2.67 -4.23 2.49
C LYS A 54 -1.61 -5.19 1.93
N GLN A 55 -2.02 -6.14 1.10
CA GLN A 55 -1.09 -7.08 0.47
C GLN A 55 -0.13 -6.37 -0.48
N ARG A 56 -0.64 -5.42 -1.24
CA ARG A 56 0.19 -4.59 -2.13
C ARG A 56 1.24 -3.83 -1.32
N SER A 57 0.82 -3.23 -0.22
CA SER A 57 1.72 -2.49 0.68
C SER A 57 2.81 -3.41 1.22
N LEU A 58 2.46 -4.61 1.69
CA LEU A 58 3.43 -5.58 2.21
C LEU A 58 4.44 -6.01 1.13
N SER A 59 3.97 -6.26 -0.08
CA SER A 59 4.84 -6.64 -1.20
C SER A 59 5.80 -5.50 -1.56
N LEU A 60 5.30 -4.27 -1.56
CA LEU A 60 6.11 -3.09 -1.83
C LEU A 60 7.18 -2.87 -0.75
N TYR A 61 6.81 -3.03 0.52
CA TYR A 61 7.77 -2.93 1.62
C TYR A 61 8.87 -4.00 1.53
N LYS A 62 8.49 -5.21 1.16
CA LYS A 62 9.45 -6.28 1.00
C LYS A 62 10.46 -5.95 -0.10
N ARG A 63 9.99 -5.45 -1.23
CA ARG A 63 10.87 -5.03 -2.32
C ARG A 63 11.71 -3.84 -1.91
N TRP A 64 11.13 -2.89 -1.18
CA TRP A 64 11.85 -1.74 -0.67
C TRP A 64 13.02 -2.17 0.23
N GLU A 65 12.79 -3.13 1.13
CA GLU A 65 13.86 -3.67 1.97
C GLU A 65 14.98 -4.29 1.16
N GLU A 66 14.64 -5.05 0.13
CA GLU A 66 15.64 -5.65 -0.76
C GLU A 66 16.51 -4.58 -1.42
N LEU A 67 15.87 -3.52 -1.92
CA LEU A 67 16.58 -2.41 -2.56
C LEU A 67 17.44 -1.62 -1.57
N GLU A 68 16.94 -1.39 -0.35
CA GLU A 68 17.71 -0.72 0.68
C GLU A 68 18.94 -1.54 1.09
N ASN A 69 18.79 -2.86 1.19
CA ASN A 69 19.91 -3.73 1.49
C ASN A 69 20.96 -3.68 0.39
N LEU A 70 20.54 -3.66 -0.88
CA LEU A 70 21.44 -3.51 -2.02
C LEU A 70 22.17 -2.16 -1.98
N ARG A 71 21.46 -1.11 -1.65
CA ARG A 71 22.05 0.22 -1.52
C ARG A 71 23.11 0.26 -0.44
N GLN A 72 22.81 -0.27 0.74
CA GLN A 72 23.74 -0.32 1.85
C GLN A 72 24.97 -1.18 1.53
N ALA A 73 24.78 -2.28 0.84
CA ALA A 73 25.88 -3.15 0.44
C ALA A 73 26.78 -2.51 -0.61
N SER A 74 26.25 -1.56 -1.40
CA SER A 74 27.00 -0.85 -2.44
C SER A 74 27.78 0.35 -1.91
N GLU A 75 27.45 0.82 -0.74
CA GLU A 75 28.16 1.90 -0.05
C GLU A 75 29.27 1.33 0.81
#